data_b549c86c96bb7447a99b382534987bcb
#
_entry.id   b549c86c96bb7447a99b382534987bcb
#
_cell.length_a   1.000
_cell.length_b   1.000
_cell.length_c   1.000
_cell.angle_alpha   90.00
_cell.angle_beta   90.00
_cell.angle_gamma   90.00
#
_symmetry.space_group_name_H-M   'P 1'
#
loop_
_entity.id
_entity.type
_entity.pdbx_description
1 polymer ?
#
loop_
_entity_poly.entity_id
_entity_poly.type
_entity_poly.pdbx_seq_one_letter_code
_entity_poly.pdbx_strand_id
1 'polypeptide(L)'
;MTKRALISVSDKTNIVEFAKGLEKHGFEVISTGGTYTHLKNNGVSCISIEDVTHFPEILEGRVKTLHPKIHGGLLSKRGNELHNKHVAENNIEYIDLVCVNLYPFEATVKKEGVSEEEVIENIDIGGPSMLRSAAKNFNDVAVVTDINDYEKVLEELEKGGITYETRRALAIKVFNTTASYDAAIANYFNKKDNLVPEKLTLSYKLQDSLRYGENPHQKAYHYVQDNNESYALQNAVQLHGKEMSYNNIQDASAALDILAEFDETTCVAVKHMNPCGVATGNSVFEAYSRAYEADPVSIFGGIVAVNGKVDKETAEKMYSIFLEIILATDYDDEALEILTKKKNLRIYKLSEKNNNHEQQIKSVRGGILVQDFNDKLADEYESVTEKKVDETQQRDIEFGLKVVKHVKSNAIVVVKDGQTLGIGAGQMNRVGSCKIALEQAGEKARGAVLASDAFFPMRDSADIAADYGIAAIVQPGGSIRDQESIDACNEKGVAMVFSKIRHFKH
;
A
#
# COMPACT_ATOMS: atom_id res chain seq x y z
N MET A 1 4.32 34.96 -35.00
CA MET A 1 3.74 33.63 -35.30
C MET A 1 2.66 33.35 -34.30
N THR A 2 1.55 32.75 -34.73
CA THR A 2 0.45 32.31 -33.86
C THR A 2 0.98 31.20 -32.95
N LYS A 3 0.74 31.29 -31.65
CA LYS A 3 1.06 30.19 -30.70
C LYS A 3 0.09 29.04 -30.91
N ARG A 4 0.54 27.80 -30.77
CA ARG A 4 -0.28 26.59 -30.94
C ARG A 4 -0.30 25.72 -29.71
N ALA A 5 -1.48 25.25 -29.37
CA ALA A 5 -1.70 24.27 -28.29
C ALA A 5 -2.32 22.99 -28.84
N LEU A 6 -1.65 21.85 -28.65
CA LEU A 6 -2.19 20.54 -29.01
C LEU A 6 -2.83 19.90 -27.79
N ILE A 7 -4.13 19.64 -27.88
CA ILE A 7 -4.95 19.09 -26.79
C ILE A 7 -5.51 17.71 -27.19
N SER A 8 -5.14 16.68 -26.46
CA SER A 8 -5.64 15.31 -26.66
C SER A 8 -5.77 14.62 -25.31
N VAL A 9 -6.97 14.56 -24.75
CA VAL A 9 -7.22 14.08 -23.39
C VAL A 9 -8.26 12.96 -23.35
N SER A 10 -7.99 11.94 -22.55
CA SER A 10 -8.95 10.89 -22.21
C SER A 10 -9.96 11.41 -21.17
N ASP A 11 -9.46 11.90 -20.04
CA ASP A 11 -10.26 12.63 -19.06
C ASP A 11 -10.49 14.08 -19.51
N LYS A 12 -11.75 14.45 -19.72
CA LYS A 12 -12.18 15.76 -20.25
C LYS A 12 -12.57 16.77 -19.17
N THR A 13 -12.29 16.46 -17.90
CA THR A 13 -12.58 17.34 -16.76
C THR A 13 -11.87 18.69 -16.96
N ASN A 14 -12.63 19.79 -16.91
CA ASN A 14 -12.17 21.18 -17.03
C ASN A 14 -11.40 21.53 -18.31
N ILE A 15 -11.39 20.66 -19.33
CA ILE A 15 -10.62 20.88 -20.56
C ILE A 15 -11.20 22.02 -21.43
N VAL A 16 -12.49 22.22 -21.39
CA VAL A 16 -13.15 23.29 -22.15
C VAL A 16 -12.74 24.67 -21.62
N GLU A 17 -12.75 24.85 -20.31
CA GLU A 17 -12.34 26.07 -19.64
C GLU A 17 -10.85 26.35 -19.89
N PHE A 18 -10.02 25.32 -19.82
CA PHE A 18 -8.59 25.42 -20.12
C PHE A 18 -8.36 25.83 -21.57
N ALA A 19 -9.04 25.18 -22.53
CA ALA A 19 -8.90 25.50 -23.95
C ALA A 19 -9.36 26.93 -24.28
N LYS A 20 -10.50 27.39 -23.74
CA LYS A 20 -10.96 28.79 -23.86
C LYS A 20 -9.98 29.79 -23.24
N GLY A 21 -9.37 29.43 -22.12
CA GLY A 21 -8.29 30.20 -21.51
C GLY A 21 -7.09 30.35 -22.47
N LEU A 22 -6.67 29.28 -23.13
CA LEU A 22 -5.59 29.31 -24.13
C LEU A 22 -5.96 30.17 -25.34
N GLU A 23 -7.18 30.07 -25.88
CA GLU A 23 -7.67 30.94 -26.98
C GLU A 23 -7.59 32.44 -26.59
N LYS A 24 -8.02 32.79 -25.38
CA LYS A 24 -7.93 34.15 -24.85
C LYS A 24 -6.50 34.69 -24.85
N HIS A 25 -5.51 33.79 -24.68
CA HIS A 25 -4.08 34.13 -24.73
C HIS A 25 -3.44 33.98 -26.12
N GLY A 26 -4.26 33.86 -27.17
CA GLY A 26 -3.84 33.86 -28.57
C GLY A 26 -3.28 32.53 -29.08
N PHE A 27 -3.63 31.42 -28.41
CA PHE A 27 -3.31 30.10 -28.92
C PHE A 27 -4.35 29.61 -29.95
N GLU A 28 -3.87 29.07 -31.07
CA GLU A 28 -4.66 28.22 -31.95
C GLU A 28 -4.71 26.82 -31.36
N VAL A 29 -5.90 26.31 -31.07
CA VAL A 29 -6.09 24.99 -30.47
C VAL A 29 -6.16 23.92 -31.55
N ILE A 30 -5.28 22.92 -31.46
CA ILE A 30 -5.27 21.71 -32.28
C ILE A 30 -5.78 20.56 -31.43
N SER A 31 -6.66 19.71 -31.95
CA SER A 31 -7.18 18.59 -31.18
C SER A 31 -7.45 17.35 -32.03
N THR A 32 -7.67 16.21 -31.37
CA THR A 32 -7.85 14.91 -32.01
C THR A 32 -9.13 14.22 -31.57
N GLY A 33 -9.73 13.43 -32.45
CA GLY A 33 -10.81 12.47 -32.15
C GLY A 33 -11.90 13.00 -31.22
N GLY A 34 -12.17 12.25 -30.15
CA GLY A 34 -13.22 12.61 -29.20
C GLY A 34 -12.97 13.90 -28.40
N THR A 35 -11.71 14.32 -28.23
CA THR A 35 -11.39 15.61 -27.61
C THR A 35 -11.74 16.76 -28.54
N TYR A 36 -11.44 16.64 -29.83
CA TYR A 36 -11.83 17.64 -30.85
C TYR A 36 -13.33 17.84 -30.86
N THR A 37 -14.11 16.75 -30.97
CA THR A 37 -15.57 16.81 -30.97
C THR A 37 -16.12 17.47 -29.71
N HIS A 38 -15.55 17.10 -28.54
CA HIS A 38 -15.99 17.69 -27.27
C HIS A 38 -15.72 19.18 -27.18
N LEU A 39 -14.52 19.63 -27.54
CA LEU A 39 -14.17 21.07 -27.54
C LEU A 39 -15.03 21.86 -28.50
N LYS A 40 -15.24 21.38 -29.72
CA LYS A 40 -16.03 22.03 -30.74
C LYS A 40 -17.50 22.19 -30.33
N ASN A 41 -18.10 21.14 -29.77
CA ASN A 41 -19.47 21.17 -29.29
C ASN A 41 -19.68 22.13 -28.10
N ASN A 42 -18.60 22.50 -27.39
CA ASN A 42 -18.63 23.46 -26.29
C ASN A 42 -18.12 24.86 -26.68
N GLY A 43 -18.03 25.14 -27.99
CA GLY A 43 -17.76 26.47 -28.51
C GLY A 43 -16.30 26.90 -28.47
N VAL A 44 -15.37 25.96 -28.44
CA VAL A 44 -13.90 26.20 -28.61
C VAL A 44 -13.60 26.20 -30.11
N SER A 45 -12.87 27.22 -30.58
CA SER A 45 -12.41 27.28 -31.99
C SER A 45 -11.17 26.40 -32.12
N CYS A 46 -11.35 25.15 -32.54
CA CYS A 46 -10.23 24.23 -32.71
C CYS A 46 -10.16 23.63 -34.11
N ILE A 47 -8.96 23.35 -34.58
CA ILE A 47 -8.68 22.67 -35.84
C ILE A 47 -8.36 21.20 -35.57
N SER A 48 -8.65 20.33 -36.55
CA SER A 48 -8.38 18.93 -36.41
C SER A 48 -6.88 18.63 -36.62
N ILE A 49 -6.40 17.57 -36.04
CA ILE A 49 -5.02 17.10 -36.26
C ILE A 49 -4.79 16.76 -37.73
N GLU A 50 -5.81 16.31 -38.45
CA GLU A 50 -5.75 15.94 -39.87
C GLU A 50 -5.54 17.18 -40.74
N ASP A 51 -6.12 18.34 -40.39
CA ASP A 51 -5.88 19.61 -41.06
C ASP A 51 -4.43 20.08 -40.95
N VAL A 52 -3.76 19.73 -39.85
CA VAL A 52 -2.32 20.04 -39.63
C VAL A 52 -1.40 19.06 -40.36
N THR A 53 -1.69 17.77 -40.25
CA THR A 53 -0.84 16.72 -40.81
C THR A 53 -1.05 16.53 -42.29
N HIS A 54 -2.28 16.81 -42.78
CA HIS A 54 -2.80 16.44 -44.10
C HIS A 54 -2.74 14.91 -44.34
N PHE A 55 -2.91 14.16 -43.23
CA PHE A 55 -2.90 12.70 -43.27
C PHE A 55 -4.11 12.21 -42.43
N PRO A 56 -4.94 11.28 -42.98
CA PRO A 56 -6.10 10.78 -42.27
C PRO A 56 -5.71 9.91 -41.08
N GLU A 57 -6.61 9.82 -40.07
CA GLU A 57 -6.53 8.80 -39.06
C GLU A 57 -6.68 7.41 -39.67
N ILE A 58 -5.76 6.49 -39.36
CA ILE A 58 -5.74 5.12 -39.90
C ILE A 58 -5.62 4.09 -38.78
N LEU A 59 -5.83 2.82 -39.11
CA LEU A 59 -5.73 1.69 -38.19
C LEU A 59 -6.61 1.85 -36.97
N GLU A 60 -7.89 2.24 -37.21
CA GLU A 60 -8.90 2.44 -36.15
C GLU A 60 -8.46 3.43 -35.05
N GLY A 61 -7.68 4.45 -35.45
CA GLY A 61 -7.20 5.48 -34.51
C GLY A 61 -5.85 5.23 -33.87
N ARG A 62 -5.23 4.09 -34.10
CA ARG A 62 -3.89 3.79 -33.56
C ARG A 62 -2.80 4.72 -34.09
N VAL A 63 -2.98 5.27 -35.32
CA VAL A 63 -2.07 6.24 -35.93
C VAL A 63 -2.84 7.51 -36.35
N LYS A 64 -2.58 8.61 -35.63
CA LYS A 64 -3.10 9.95 -35.91
C LYS A 64 -2.14 11.07 -35.53
N THR A 65 -1.42 10.94 -34.43
CA THR A 65 -0.47 11.95 -33.92
C THR A 65 1.00 11.58 -34.14
N LEU A 66 1.29 10.32 -34.51
CA LEU A 66 2.64 9.85 -34.84
C LEU A 66 3.05 10.35 -36.24
N HIS A 67 3.26 11.64 -36.38
CA HIS A 67 3.52 12.28 -37.66
C HIS A 67 4.69 13.28 -37.55
N PRO A 68 5.60 13.36 -38.55
CA PRO A 68 6.73 14.29 -38.53
C PRO A 68 6.36 15.75 -38.30
N LYS A 69 5.22 16.22 -38.82
CA LYS A 69 4.77 17.59 -38.59
C LYS A 69 4.45 17.86 -37.11
N ILE A 70 3.90 16.89 -36.40
CA ILE A 70 3.59 17.02 -34.98
C ILE A 70 4.88 16.96 -34.15
N HIS A 71 5.65 15.87 -34.29
CA HIS A 71 6.87 15.70 -33.50
C HIS A 71 7.98 16.70 -33.88
N GLY A 72 8.03 17.14 -35.13
CA GLY A 72 8.89 18.23 -35.56
C GLY A 72 8.53 19.56 -34.92
N GLY A 73 7.23 19.89 -34.84
CA GLY A 73 6.72 21.08 -34.15
C GLY A 73 7.03 21.10 -32.65
N LEU A 74 7.03 19.93 -32.00
CA LEU A 74 7.34 19.74 -30.57
C LEU A 74 8.84 19.73 -30.27
N LEU A 75 9.65 19.07 -31.08
CA LEU A 75 11.07 18.81 -30.83
C LEU A 75 12.00 19.91 -31.33
N SER A 76 11.51 20.82 -32.19
CA SER A 76 12.31 21.88 -32.78
C SER A 76 12.70 22.91 -31.73
N LYS A 77 14.02 23.14 -31.57
CA LYS A 77 14.60 24.22 -30.74
C LYS A 77 14.50 25.53 -31.49
N ARG A 78 13.75 26.52 -30.93
CA ARG A 78 13.46 27.82 -31.58
C ARG A 78 14.73 28.65 -31.87
N GLY A 79 15.75 28.54 -31.03
CA GLY A 79 17.02 29.26 -31.21
C GLY A 79 18.05 28.56 -32.08
N ASN A 80 17.73 27.44 -32.75
CA ASN A 80 18.66 26.67 -33.55
C ASN A 80 18.41 26.89 -35.05
N GLU A 81 19.36 27.49 -35.75
CA GLU A 81 19.25 27.85 -37.20
C GLU A 81 18.99 26.62 -38.10
N LEU A 82 19.66 25.48 -37.83
CA LEU A 82 19.44 24.26 -38.58
C LEU A 82 18.03 23.71 -38.39
N HIS A 83 17.50 23.74 -37.14
CA HIS A 83 16.13 23.32 -36.88
C HIS A 83 15.12 24.25 -37.56
N ASN A 84 15.36 25.58 -37.49
CA ASN A 84 14.49 26.55 -38.17
C ASN A 84 14.45 26.35 -39.69
N LYS A 85 15.61 26.02 -40.30
CA LYS A 85 15.68 25.68 -41.72
C LYS A 85 14.89 24.42 -42.03
N HIS A 86 15.06 23.33 -41.26
CA HIS A 86 14.34 22.07 -41.48
C HIS A 86 12.82 22.25 -41.30
N VAL A 87 12.40 23.01 -40.30
CA VAL A 87 10.99 23.33 -40.05
C VAL A 87 10.37 24.04 -41.26
N ALA A 88 11.08 25.05 -41.81
CA ALA A 88 10.61 25.80 -42.97
C ALA A 88 10.57 24.92 -44.26
N GLU A 89 11.62 24.15 -44.52
CA GLU A 89 11.73 23.28 -45.68
C GLU A 89 10.65 22.18 -45.72
N ASN A 90 10.17 21.72 -44.54
CA ASN A 90 9.18 20.67 -44.42
C ASN A 90 7.77 21.16 -44.09
N ASN A 91 7.53 22.48 -44.16
CA ASN A 91 6.23 23.09 -43.78
C ASN A 91 5.71 22.61 -42.44
N ILE A 92 6.62 22.58 -41.44
CA ILE A 92 6.29 22.27 -40.04
C ILE A 92 6.00 23.55 -39.31
N GLU A 93 4.96 23.58 -38.51
CA GLU A 93 4.65 24.70 -37.65
C GLU A 93 4.95 24.32 -36.18
N TYR A 94 5.39 25.31 -35.40
CA TYR A 94 5.72 25.11 -33.99
C TYR A 94 4.45 24.82 -33.17
N ILE A 95 4.60 23.97 -32.18
CA ILE A 95 3.60 23.70 -31.14
C ILE A 95 4.22 24.17 -29.82
N ASP A 96 3.58 25.12 -29.15
CA ASP A 96 4.13 25.81 -27.97
C ASP A 96 3.63 25.22 -26.65
N LEU A 97 2.48 24.52 -26.72
CA LEU A 97 1.89 23.84 -25.58
C LEU A 97 1.29 22.49 -26.01
N VAL A 98 1.49 21.47 -25.16
CA VAL A 98 0.81 20.18 -25.27
C VAL A 98 0.03 19.92 -23.98
N CYS A 99 -1.23 19.54 -24.12
CA CYS A 99 -2.07 19.07 -23.03
C CYS A 99 -2.59 17.66 -23.37
N VAL A 100 -2.03 16.66 -22.68
CA VAL A 100 -2.35 15.24 -22.92
C VAL A 100 -2.42 14.52 -21.58
N ASN A 101 -3.54 13.85 -21.30
CA ASN A 101 -3.59 12.80 -20.29
C ASN A 101 -3.78 11.43 -20.97
N LEU A 102 -3.21 10.40 -20.37
CA LEU A 102 -3.14 9.07 -20.96
C LEU A 102 -4.47 8.32 -20.82
N TYR A 103 -4.63 7.26 -21.59
CA TYR A 103 -5.74 6.33 -21.41
C TYR A 103 -5.68 5.68 -20.03
N PRO A 104 -6.84 5.44 -19.39
CA PRO A 104 -6.91 4.95 -18.01
C PRO A 104 -6.63 3.44 -17.93
N PHE A 105 -5.41 3.01 -18.28
CA PHE A 105 -4.99 1.61 -18.33
C PHE A 105 -5.28 0.85 -17.02
N GLU A 106 -4.86 1.41 -15.88
CA GLU A 106 -5.09 0.79 -14.56
C GLU A 106 -6.58 0.64 -14.23
N ALA A 107 -7.39 1.65 -14.57
CA ALA A 107 -8.84 1.57 -14.38
C ALA A 107 -9.49 0.54 -15.31
N THR A 108 -8.94 0.36 -16.52
CA THR A 108 -9.42 -0.67 -17.45
C THR A 108 -9.10 -2.06 -16.94
N VAL A 109 -7.88 -2.30 -16.45
CA VAL A 109 -7.49 -3.58 -15.84
C VAL A 109 -8.36 -3.97 -14.65
N LYS A 110 -8.87 -3.00 -13.88
CA LYS A 110 -9.73 -3.23 -12.70
C LYS A 110 -11.20 -3.54 -13.03
N LYS A 111 -11.62 -3.41 -14.27
CA LYS A 111 -13.01 -3.73 -14.66
C LYS A 111 -13.26 -5.23 -14.55
N GLU A 112 -14.35 -5.60 -13.92
CA GLU A 112 -14.78 -6.99 -13.84
C GLU A 112 -15.07 -7.57 -15.23
N GLY A 113 -14.49 -8.74 -15.55
CA GLY A 113 -14.72 -9.43 -16.83
C GLY A 113 -14.05 -8.77 -18.05
N VAL A 114 -13.16 -7.80 -17.89
CA VAL A 114 -12.43 -7.18 -19.00
C VAL A 114 -11.61 -8.22 -19.79
N SER A 115 -11.69 -8.15 -21.13
CA SER A 115 -10.88 -9.01 -21.97
C SER A 115 -9.44 -8.47 -22.08
N GLU A 116 -8.48 -9.39 -22.33
CA GLU A 116 -7.10 -8.97 -22.60
C GLU A 116 -6.97 -8.05 -23.81
N GLU A 117 -7.77 -8.31 -24.84
CA GLU A 117 -7.82 -7.48 -26.05
C GLU A 117 -8.24 -6.04 -25.69
N GLU A 118 -9.27 -5.86 -24.86
CA GLU A 118 -9.68 -4.53 -24.38
C GLU A 118 -8.58 -3.85 -23.55
N VAL A 119 -7.85 -4.59 -22.74
CA VAL A 119 -6.73 -4.06 -21.97
C VAL A 119 -5.61 -3.61 -22.91
N ILE A 120 -5.26 -4.41 -23.91
CA ILE A 120 -4.22 -4.08 -24.91
C ILE A 120 -4.62 -2.84 -25.71
N GLU A 121 -5.89 -2.72 -26.15
CA GLU A 121 -6.37 -1.56 -26.90
C GLU A 121 -6.35 -0.25 -26.06
N ASN A 122 -6.32 -0.36 -24.72
CA ASN A 122 -6.14 0.79 -23.85
C ASN A 122 -4.67 1.14 -23.54
N ILE A 123 -3.70 0.54 -24.23
CA ILE A 123 -2.30 0.98 -24.19
C ILE A 123 -2.13 2.18 -25.12
N ASP A 124 -1.91 3.34 -24.53
CA ASP A 124 -1.72 4.60 -25.25
C ASP A 124 -0.30 4.69 -25.84
N ILE A 125 -0.21 4.83 -27.14
CA ILE A 125 1.07 5.00 -27.87
C ILE A 125 1.32 6.46 -28.21
N GLY A 126 0.32 7.14 -28.75
CA GLY A 126 0.41 8.52 -29.22
C GLY A 126 0.61 9.54 -28.11
N GLY A 127 -0.15 9.38 -27.01
CA GLY A 127 -0.08 10.26 -25.86
C GLY A 127 1.31 10.31 -25.22
N PRO A 128 1.89 9.19 -24.78
CA PRO A 128 3.26 9.15 -24.26
C PRO A 128 4.30 9.71 -25.23
N SER A 129 4.16 9.43 -26.53
CA SER A 129 5.09 9.92 -27.56
C SER A 129 5.08 11.44 -27.66
N MET A 130 3.91 12.09 -27.67
CA MET A 130 3.78 13.55 -27.66
C MET A 130 4.28 14.17 -26.36
N LEU A 131 3.88 13.60 -25.22
CA LEU A 131 4.32 14.06 -23.90
C LEU A 131 5.85 14.05 -23.78
N ARG A 132 6.48 12.96 -24.14
CA ARG A 132 7.95 12.80 -24.06
C ARG A 132 8.68 13.74 -25.03
N SER A 133 8.13 13.96 -26.24
CA SER A 133 8.69 14.89 -27.21
C SER A 133 8.65 16.33 -26.69
N ALA A 134 7.51 16.79 -26.18
CA ALA A 134 7.35 18.09 -25.59
C ALA A 134 8.21 18.28 -24.33
N ALA A 135 8.21 17.30 -23.42
CA ALA A 135 9.01 17.32 -22.22
C ALA A 135 10.52 17.36 -22.50
N LYS A 136 11.02 16.70 -23.53
CA LYS A 136 12.41 16.80 -23.96
C LYS A 136 12.78 18.22 -24.40
N ASN A 137 11.81 18.96 -24.96
CA ASN A 137 11.99 20.34 -25.44
C ASN A 137 11.31 21.38 -24.51
N PHE A 138 11.26 21.12 -23.21
CA PHE A 138 10.58 22.00 -22.23
C PHE A 138 11.09 23.44 -22.19
N ASN A 139 12.25 23.70 -22.75
CA ASN A 139 12.78 25.03 -22.96
C ASN A 139 11.84 25.90 -23.80
N ASP A 140 11.25 25.29 -24.83
CA ASP A 140 10.44 25.97 -25.84
C ASP A 140 8.95 25.57 -25.81
N VAL A 141 8.64 24.43 -25.18
CA VAL A 141 7.28 23.84 -25.16
C VAL A 141 6.82 23.62 -23.73
N ALA A 142 5.63 24.11 -23.39
CA ALA A 142 4.95 23.73 -22.14
C ALA A 142 4.21 22.40 -22.34
N VAL A 143 4.27 21.50 -21.34
CA VAL A 143 3.64 20.20 -21.43
C VAL A 143 2.79 19.92 -20.19
N VAL A 144 1.50 19.76 -20.35
CA VAL A 144 0.53 19.56 -19.28
C VAL A 144 -0.05 18.16 -19.37
N THR A 145 0.05 17.38 -18.29
CA THR A 145 -0.47 16.02 -18.21
C THR A 145 -1.45 15.80 -17.05
N ASP A 146 -1.64 16.82 -16.22
CA ASP A 146 -2.46 16.75 -15.01
C ASP A 146 -3.43 17.96 -14.97
N ILE A 147 -4.70 17.68 -14.74
CA ILE A 147 -5.75 18.71 -14.65
C ILE A 147 -5.49 19.75 -13.55
N ASN A 148 -4.78 19.37 -12.50
CA ASN A 148 -4.42 20.27 -11.40
C ASN A 148 -3.44 21.36 -11.80
N ASP A 149 -2.82 21.26 -12.97
CA ASP A 149 -1.87 22.25 -13.48
C ASP A 149 -2.56 23.31 -14.39
N TYR A 150 -3.82 23.11 -14.77
CA TYR A 150 -4.52 24.00 -15.71
C TYR A 150 -4.59 25.44 -15.21
N GLU A 151 -5.04 25.63 -13.98
CA GLU A 151 -5.16 26.97 -13.38
C GLU A 151 -3.82 27.69 -13.32
N LYS A 152 -2.79 27.05 -12.83
CA LYS A 152 -1.43 27.60 -12.73
C LYS A 152 -0.89 28.03 -14.10
N VAL A 153 -1.11 27.22 -15.13
CA VAL A 153 -0.66 27.53 -16.49
C VAL A 153 -1.39 28.77 -17.03
N LEU A 154 -2.71 28.88 -16.83
CA LEU A 154 -3.47 30.06 -17.25
C LEU A 154 -3.06 31.32 -16.47
N GLU A 155 -2.85 31.23 -15.17
CA GLU A 155 -2.36 32.37 -14.38
C GLU A 155 -0.98 32.89 -14.84
N GLU A 156 -0.07 31.99 -15.21
CA GLU A 156 1.24 32.41 -15.71
C GLU A 156 1.14 33.04 -17.10
N LEU A 157 0.23 32.55 -17.96
CA LEU A 157 -0.05 33.18 -19.24
C LEU A 157 -0.60 34.59 -19.08
N GLU A 158 -1.47 34.84 -18.09
CA GLU A 158 -1.94 36.21 -17.74
C GLU A 158 -0.82 37.14 -17.30
N LYS A 159 0.22 36.60 -16.68
CA LYS A 159 1.42 37.33 -16.24
C LYS A 159 2.48 37.52 -17.34
N GLY A 160 2.20 37.09 -18.57
CA GLY A 160 3.04 37.29 -19.75
C GLY A 160 3.73 36.04 -20.30
N GLY A 161 3.53 34.88 -19.69
CA GLY A 161 4.01 33.61 -20.22
C GLY A 161 4.41 32.60 -19.17
N ILE A 162 4.45 31.32 -19.55
CA ILE A 162 4.82 30.22 -18.67
C ILE A 162 6.32 30.29 -18.38
N THR A 163 6.70 30.32 -17.10
CA THR A 163 8.11 30.43 -16.66
C THR A 163 8.93 29.18 -17.03
N TYR A 164 10.25 29.34 -17.09
CA TYR A 164 11.16 28.20 -17.31
C TYR A 164 11.02 27.16 -16.20
N GLU A 165 10.92 27.62 -14.94
CA GLU A 165 10.77 26.79 -13.75
C GLU A 165 9.50 25.94 -13.83
N THR A 166 8.39 26.54 -14.25
CA THR A 166 7.12 25.82 -14.43
C THR A 166 7.21 24.84 -15.58
N ARG A 167 7.75 25.21 -16.75
CA ARG A 167 7.92 24.26 -17.86
C ARG A 167 8.80 23.07 -17.46
N ARG A 168 9.88 23.32 -16.70
CA ARG A 168 10.75 22.27 -16.19
C ARG A 168 10.02 21.34 -15.20
N ALA A 169 9.23 21.90 -14.28
CA ALA A 169 8.43 21.11 -13.33
C ALA A 169 7.38 20.23 -14.05
N LEU A 170 6.69 20.79 -15.03
CA LEU A 170 5.74 20.05 -15.86
C LEU A 170 6.43 18.91 -16.63
N ALA A 171 7.60 19.15 -17.20
CA ALA A 171 8.39 18.12 -17.90
C ALA A 171 8.83 16.97 -16.96
N ILE A 172 9.23 17.28 -15.74
CA ILE A 172 9.54 16.27 -14.71
C ILE A 172 8.29 15.43 -14.41
N LYS A 173 7.11 16.06 -14.27
CA LYS A 173 5.84 15.37 -14.05
C LYS A 173 5.54 14.41 -15.21
N VAL A 174 5.75 14.82 -16.45
CA VAL A 174 5.57 13.96 -17.63
C VAL A 174 6.43 12.68 -17.54
N PHE A 175 7.72 12.80 -17.25
CA PHE A 175 8.58 11.61 -17.17
C PHE A 175 8.18 10.68 -16.02
N ASN A 176 7.72 11.21 -14.90
CA ASN A 176 7.16 10.40 -13.81
C ASN A 176 5.86 9.70 -14.24
N THR A 177 4.96 10.41 -14.93
CA THR A 177 3.69 9.85 -15.42
C THR A 177 3.91 8.74 -16.43
N THR A 178 4.79 8.96 -17.42
CA THR A 178 5.05 7.94 -18.45
C THR A 178 5.81 6.73 -17.89
N ALA A 179 6.73 6.92 -16.94
CA ALA A 179 7.41 5.83 -16.27
C ALA A 179 6.44 4.98 -15.42
N SER A 180 5.51 5.63 -14.69
CA SER A 180 4.46 4.94 -13.94
C SER A 180 3.51 4.17 -14.85
N TYR A 181 3.14 4.78 -15.98
CA TYR A 181 2.27 4.15 -16.98
C TYR A 181 2.89 2.88 -17.57
N ASP A 182 4.15 2.95 -18.00
CA ASP A 182 4.88 1.79 -18.51
C ASP A 182 5.08 0.71 -17.45
N ALA A 183 5.29 1.12 -16.17
CA ALA A 183 5.38 0.20 -15.04
C ALA A 183 4.07 -0.57 -14.83
N ALA A 184 2.92 0.10 -14.91
CA ALA A 184 1.61 -0.53 -14.78
C ALA A 184 1.36 -1.57 -15.89
N ILE A 185 1.71 -1.25 -17.14
CA ILE A 185 1.60 -2.17 -18.27
C ILE A 185 2.51 -3.40 -18.08
N ALA A 186 3.79 -3.17 -17.75
CA ALA A 186 4.75 -4.24 -17.53
C ALA A 186 4.31 -5.18 -16.40
N ASN A 187 3.85 -4.63 -15.29
CA ASN A 187 3.40 -5.39 -14.13
C ASN A 187 2.13 -6.20 -14.44
N TYR A 188 1.21 -5.66 -15.24
CA TYR A 188 0.02 -6.40 -15.68
C TYR A 188 0.42 -7.69 -16.43
N PHE A 189 1.30 -7.61 -17.43
CA PHE A 189 1.74 -8.77 -18.19
C PHE A 189 2.57 -9.74 -17.35
N ASN A 190 3.49 -9.23 -16.53
CA ASN A 190 4.28 -10.08 -15.63
C ASN A 190 3.39 -10.88 -14.69
N LYS A 191 2.40 -10.25 -14.07
CA LYS A 191 1.45 -10.91 -13.15
C LYS A 191 0.59 -11.94 -13.89
N LYS A 192 0.09 -11.59 -15.08
CA LYS A 192 -0.76 -12.45 -15.90
C LYS A 192 -0.05 -13.73 -16.33
N ASP A 193 1.19 -13.61 -16.77
CA ASP A 193 2.01 -14.72 -17.26
C ASP A 193 2.82 -15.41 -16.14
N ASN A 194 2.65 -14.99 -14.90
CA ASN A 194 3.39 -15.47 -13.73
C ASN A 194 4.92 -15.41 -13.92
N LEU A 195 5.40 -14.29 -14.48
CA LEU A 195 6.80 -14.10 -14.80
C LEU A 195 7.54 -13.35 -13.67
N VAL A 196 8.76 -13.78 -13.37
CA VAL A 196 9.72 -12.99 -12.59
C VAL A 196 10.47 -12.07 -13.56
N PRO A 197 10.24 -10.74 -13.53
CA PRO A 197 10.83 -9.82 -14.49
C PRO A 197 12.35 -9.68 -14.30
N GLU A 198 13.09 -9.62 -15.39
CA GLU A 198 14.54 -9.33 -15.34
C GLU A 198 14.83 -7.93 -14.76
N LYS A 199 13.91 -6.97 -15.01
CA LYS A 199 13.94 -5.62 -14.46
C LYS A 199 12.63 -5.35 -13.74
N LEU A 200 12.69 -5.26 -12.40
CA LEU A 200 11.53 -4.91 -11.59
C LEU A 200 11.29 -3.41 -11.61
N THR A 201 10.10 -3.00 -12.04
CA THR A 201 9.66 -1.60 -12.05
C THR A 201 8.47 -1.46 -11.12
N LEU A 202 8.61 -0.60 -10.09
CA LEU A 202 7.59 -0.32 -9.11
C LEU A 202 7.16 1.14 -9.22
N SER A 203 5.88 1.39 -9.10
CA SER A 203 5.32 2.74 -9.10
C SER A 203 4.50 2.96 -7.84
N TYR A 204 4.79 4.05 -7.14
CA TYR A 204 4.07 4.50 -5.95
C TYR A 204 3.75 5.98 -6.07
N LYS A 205 2.57 6.38 -5.64
CA LYS A 205 2.14 7.78 -5.60
C LYS A 205 2.46 8.37 -4.23
N LEU A 206 3.02 9.59 -4.20
CA LEU A 206 3.20 10.32 -2.95
C LEU A 206 1.84 10.63 -2.32
N GLN A 207 1.61 10.11 -1.12
CA GLN A 207 0.44 10.39 -0.29
C GLN A 207 0.73 11.60 0.61
N ASP A 208 1.78 11.51 1.43
CA ASP A 208 2.10 12.51 2.44
C ASP A 208 3.60 12.79 2.54
N SER A 209 3.94 14.05 2.83
CA SER A 209 5.25 14.43 3.33
C SER A 209 5.20 14.40 4.86
N LEU A 210 5.85 13.42 5.45
CA LEU A 210 5.80 13.20 6.89
C LEU A 210 6.68 14.22 7.63
N ARG A 211 6.28 14.55 8.86
CA ARG A 211 6.98 15.52 9.67
C ARG A 211 8.45 15.15 9.90
N TYR A 212 8.76 13.87 10.09
CA TYR A 212 10.08 13.25 10.15
C TYR A 212 9.95 11.73 10.00
N GLY A 213 11.05 11.01 9.83
CA GLY A 213 11.09 9.57 9.74
C GLY A 213 10.99 8.87 11.10
N GLU A 214 11.64 7.72 11.20
CA GLU A 214 11.70 6.99 12.47
C GLU A 214 12.31 7.85 13.58
N ASN A 215 13.27 8.70 13.22
CA ASN A 215 13.92 9.66 14.13
C ASN A 215 13.77 11.09 13.64
N PRO A 216 13.77 12.11 14.53
CA PRO A 216 13.46 13.49 14.20
C PRO A 216 14.37 14.16 13.14
N HIS A 217 15.58 13.69 12.95
CA HIS A 217 16.54 14.22 11.97
C HIS A 217 16.38 13.63 10.56
N GLN A 218 15.53 12.61 10.39
CA GLN A 218 15.31 11.93 9.13
C GLN A 218 14.12 12.53 8.38
N LYS A 219 14.31 12.86 7.10
CA LYS A 219 13.19 13.21 6.22
C LYS A 219 12.46 11.95 5.83
N ALA A 220 11.14 12.02 5.73
CA ALA A 220 10.32 10.86 5.35
C ALA A 220 9.11 11.27 4.51
N TYR A 221 8.68 10.33 3.70
CA TYR A 221 7.55 10.47 2.79
C TYR A 221 6.77 9.17 2.81
N HIS A 222 5.45 9.28 2.73
CA HIS A 222 4.55 8.13 2.59
C HIS A 222 4.13 8.03 1.14
N TYR A 223 4.47 6.92 0.50
CA TYR A 223 4.05 6.58 -0.84
C TYR A 223 3.11 5.39 -0.80
N VAL A 224 2.08 5.41 -1.62
CA VAL A 224 1.06 4.37 -1.69
C VAL A 224 0.91 3.83 -3.12
N GLN A 225 0.44 2.61 -3.23
CA GLN A 225 -0.05 2.04 -4.48
C GLN A 225 -1.57 2.05 -4.49
N ASP A 226 -2.17 2.15 -5.67
CA ASP A 226 -3.60 1.95 -5.85
C ASP A 226 -3.89 0.44 -5.93
N ASN A 227 -3.74 -0.24 -4.80
CA ASN A 227 -4.04 -1.65 -4.63
C ASN A 227 -5.29 -1.85 -3.77
N ASN A 228 -5.78 -3.08 -3.74
CA ASN A 228 -6.96 -3.47 -2.98
C ASN A 228 -6.59 -4.51 -1.89
N GLU A 229 -5.53 -4.24 -1.13
CA GLU A 229 -5.17 -5.06 0.03
C GLU A 229 -6.23 -4.99 1.13
N SER A 230 -6.30 -6.07 1.90
CA SER A 230 -7.15 -6.15 3.09
C SER A 230 -6.79 -5.06 4.09
N TYR A 231 -7.79 -4.33 4.57
CA TYR A 231 -7.60 -3.23 5.52
C TYR A 231 -6.50 -2.21 5.14
N ALA A 232 -6.23 -2.03 3.84
CA ALA A 232 -5.18 -1.13 3.39
C ALA A 232 -5.32 0.28 4.01
N LEU A 233 -4.26 0.72 4.67
CA LEU A 233 -4.27 1.96 5.47
C LEU A 233 -4.56 3.21 4.63
N GLN A 234 -4.14 3.23 3.35
CA GLN A 234 -4.45 4.32 2.42
C GLN A 234 -5.95 4.46 2.10
N ASN A 235 -6.74 3.41 2.35
CA ASN A 235 -8.19 3.40 2.13
C ASN A 235 -8.96 3.69 3.44
N ALA A 236 -8.28 3.79 4.57
CA ALA A 236 -8.89 4.12 5.86
C ALA A 236 -9.26 5.61 5.93
N VAL A 237 -10.42 5.89 6.50
CA VAL A 237 -10.93 7.27 6.65
C VAL A 237 -10.57 7.81 8.02
N GLN A 238 -9.82 8.90 8.06
CA GLN A 238 -9.54 9.59 9.31
C GLN A 238 -10.79 10.35 9.79
N LEU A 239 -11.29 9.97 10.96
CA LEU A 239 -12.45 10.61 11.60
C LEU A 239 -12.04 11.69 12.60
N HIS A 240 -10.86 11.57 13.23
CA HIS A 240 -10.39 12.51 14.25
C HIS A 240 -8.87 12.47 14.43
N GLY A 241 -8.32 13.53 15.00
CA GLY A 241 -6.96 13.63 15.50
C GLY A 241 -5.98 14.21 14.50
N LYS A 242 -4.68 14.04 14.78
CA LYS A 242 -3.58 14.51 13.96
C LYS A 242 -3.28 13.51 12.85
N GLU A 243 -2.57 13.95 11.82
CA GLU A 243 -1.97 13.07 10.80
C GLU A 243 -1.07 12.01 11.45
N MET A 244 -0.93 10.87 10.77
CA MET A 244 -0.03 9.81 11.22
C MET A 244 1.43 10.22 11.05
N SER A 245 2.27 9.85 12.00
CA SER A 245 3.72 9.89 11.85
C SER A 245 4.24 8.62 11.17
N TYR A 246 5.50 8.63 10.77
CA TYR A 246 6.20 7.46 10.24
C TYR A 246 6.01 6.22 11.13
N ASN A 247 6.29 6.34 12.42
CA ASN A 247 6.14 5.25 13.39
C ASN A 247 4.67 4.82 13.56
N ASN A 248 3.73 5.77 13.50
CA ASN A 248 2.31 5.45 13.55
C ASN A 248 1.86 4.58 12.36
N ILE A 249 2.33 4.88 11.15
CA ILE A 249 2.03 4.11 9.95
C ILE A 249 2.59 2.69 10.07
N GLN A 250 3.84 2.53 10.53
CA GLN A 250 4.44 1.22 10.75
C GLN A 250 3.68 0.38 11.79
N ASP A 251 3.36 0.98 12.94
CA ASP A 251 2.64 0.28 14.00
C ASP A 251 1.20 -0.06 13.60
N ALA A 252 0.52 0.87 12.89
CA ALA A 252 -0.83 0.62 12.36
C ALA A 252 -0.83 -0.51 11.33
N SER A 253 0.13 -0.53 10.39
CA SER A 253 0.27 -1.63 9.43
C SER A 253 0.49 -2.96 10.12
N ALA A 254 1.36 -3.01 11.14
CA ALA A 254 1.60 -4.24 11.91
C ALA A 254 0.34 -4.72 12.65
N ALA A 255 -0.48 -3.79 13.17
CA ALA A 255 -1.76 -4.14 13.81
C ALA A 255 -2.77 -4.70 12.82
N LEU A 256 -2.84 -4.11 11.61
CA LEU A 256 -3.75 -4.53 10.55
C LEU A 256 -3.33 -5.88 9.94
N ASP A 257 -2.04 -6.15 9.77
CA ASP A 257 -1.52 -7.45 9.35
C ASP A 257 -2.02 -8.58 10.28
N ILE A 258 -1.96 -8.34 11.61
CA ILE A 258 -2.43 -9.32 12.59
C ILE A 258 -3.97 -9.42 12.55
N LEU A 259 -4.67 -8.29 12.49
CA LEU A 259 -6.14 -8.26 12.49
C LEU A 259 -6.72 -8.99 11.28
N ALA A 260 -6.05 -8.93 10.14
CA ALA A 260 -6.47 -9.61 8.91
C ALA A 260 -6.49 -11.14 9.00
N GLU A 261 -5.76 -11.73 9.97
CA GLU A 261 -5.76 -13.18 10.21
C GLU A 261 -7.08 -13.73 10.79
N PHE A 262 -7.92 -12.83 11.33
CA PHE A 262 -9.10 -13.22 12.10
C PHE A 262 -10.39 -12.84 11.41
N ASP A 263 -11.34 -13.79 11.39
CA ASP A 263 -12.73 -13.57 10.96
C ASP A 263 -13.64 -13.27 12.17
N GLU A 264 -13.28 -13.81 13.33
CA GLU A 264 -13.98 -13.59 14.61
C GLU A 264 -13.71 -12.15 15.10
N THR A 265 -14.63 -11.63 15.94
CA THR A 265 -14.42 -10.34 16.60
C THR A 265 -13.12 -10.35 17.40
N THR A 266 -12.16 -9.57 16.95
CA THR A 266 -10.79 -9.57 17.47
C THR A 266 -10.32 -8.15 17.74
N CYS A 267 -9.56 -8.00 18.82
CA CYS A 267 -8.80 -6.82 19.15
C CYS A 267 -7.31 -7.11 19.14
N VAL A 268 -6.56 -6.24 18.48
CA VAL A 268 -5.09 -6.27 18.36
C VAL A 268 -4.54 -4.98 18.94
N ALA A 269 -3.68 -5.09 19.94
CA ALA A 269 -2.91 -3.98 20.49
C ALA A 269 -1.44 -4.13 20.10
N VAL A 270 -0.85 -3.09 19.49
CA VAL A 270 0.52 -3.09 18.98
C VAL A 270 1.33 -1.95 19.58
N LYS A 271 2.59 -2.22 19.84
CA LYS A 271 3.60 -1.22 20.16
C LYS A 271 4.95 -1.61 19.57
N HIS A 272 5.58 -0.66 18.86
CA HIS A 272 6.86 -0.88 18.17
C HIS A 272 6.82 -2.10 17.22
N MET A 273 5.75 -2.15 16.40
CA MET A 273 5.48 -3.19 15.39
C MET A 273 5.33 -4.62 15.94
N ASN A 274 5.23 -4.80 17.25
CA ASN A 274 4.94 -6.10 17.86
C ASN A 274 3.62 -6.06 18.60
N PRO A 275 2.84 -7.14 18.59
CA PRO A 275 1.65 -7.22 19.41
C PRO A 275 2.03 -7.20 20.89
N CYS A 276 1.31 -6.47 21.70
CA CYS A 276 1.38 -6.54 23.17
C CYS A 276 0.12 -7.18 23.77
N GLY A 277 -0.96 -7.23 23.01
CA GLY A 277 -2.17 -7.93 23.42
C GLY A 277 -3.04 -8.24 22.18
N VAL A 278 -3.44 -9.51 22.04
CA VAL A 278 -4.40 -9.96 21.02
C VAL A 278 -5.42 -10.84 21.68
N ALA A 279 -6.69 -10.58 21.42
CA ALA A 279 -7.76 -11.42 21.92
C ALA A 279 -9.01 -11.41 21.04
N THR A 280 -9.68 -12.57 20.96
CA THR A 280 -11.02 -12.70 20.41
C THR A 280 -12.08 -12.51 21.51
N GLY A 281 -13.31 -12.18 21.13
CA GLY A 281 -14.43 -12.04 22.06
C GLY A 281 -15.78 -12.11 21.36
N ASN A 282 -16.86 -12.27 22.14
CA ASN A 282 -18.22 -12.23 21.62
C ASN A 282 -18.69 -10.81 21.27
N SER A 283 -17.97 -9.80 21.74
CA SER A 283 -18.16 -8.38 21.43
C SER A 283 -16.82 -7.66 21.34
N VAL A 284 -16.82 -6.46 20.73
CA VAL A 284 -15.62 -5.62 20.66
C VAL A 284 -15.16 -5.22 22.09
N PHE A 285 -16.09 -4.98 22.99
CA PHE A 285 -15.80 -4.71 24.39
C PHE A 285 -15.04 -5.85 25.07
N GLU A 286 -15.50 -7.09 24.89
CA GLU A 286 -14.84 -8.28 25.43
C GLU A 286 -13.46 -8.47 24.81
N ALA A 287 -13.36 -8.43 23.47
CA ALA A 287 -12.10 -8.57 22.75
C ALA A 287 -11.07 -7.51 23.19
N TYR A 288 -11.47 -6.23 23.28
CA TYR A 288 -10.61 -5.16 23.76
C TYR A 288 -10.21 -5.35 25.22
N SER A 289 -11.16 -5.73 26.07
CA SER A 289 -10.89 -5.92 27.51
C SER A 289 -9.84 -6.99 27.74
N ARG A 290 -9.95 -8.11 27.02
CA ARG A 290 -9.03 -9.24 27.11
C ARG A 290 -7.67 -8.89 26.49
N ALA A 291 -7.64 -8.18 25.34
CA ALA A 291 -6.40 -7.70 24.75
C ALA A 291 -5.66 -6.71 25.67
N TYR A 292 -6.40 -5.84 26.37
CA TYR A 292 -5.85 -4.93 27.38
C TYR A 292 -5.24 -5.71 28.56
N GLU A 293 -5.92 -6.75 29.05
CA GLU A 293 -5.50 -7.57 30.20
C GLU A 293 -4.29 -8.47 29.88
N ALA A 294 -3.96 -8.66 28.61
CA ALA A 294 -2.75 -9.38 28.19
C ALA A 294 -1.48 -8.63 28.61
N ASP A 295 -1.44 -7.32 28.41
CA ASP A 295 -0.33 -6.46 28.84
C ASP A 295 -0.81 -5.02 29.06
N PRO A 296 -1.36 -4.71 30.25
CA PRO A 296 -1.88 -3.38 30.56
C PRO A 296 -0.82 -2.28 30.65
N VAL A 297 0.46 -2.66 30.73
CA VAL A 297 1.59 -1.73 30.79
C VAL A 297 2.01 -1.31 29.38
N SER A 298 2.22 -2.27 28.49
CA SER A 298 2.73 -2.00 27.14
C SER A 298 1.69 -1.35 26.24
N ILE A 299 0.40 -1.62 26.43
CA ILE A 299 -0.68 -1.03 25.61
C ILE A 299 -0.79 0.49 25.80
N PHE A 300 -0.28 1.03 26.91
CA PHE A 300 -0.23 2.49 27.11
C PHE A 300 0.62 3.18 26.04
N GLY A 301 0.01 4.09 25.29
CA GLY A 301 0.62 4.77 24.15
C GLY A 301 0.78 3.88 22.91
N GLY A 302 0.09 2.74 22.88
CA GLY A 302 0.03 1.84 21.73
C GLY A 302 -1.07 2.19 20.75
N ILE A 303 -1.18 1.34 19.72
CA ILE A 303 -2.23 1.36 18.70
C ILE A 303 -3.17 0.18 18.93
N VAL A 304 -4.46 0.41 18.80
CA VAL A 304 -5.49 -0.61 18.90
C VAL A 304 -6.25 -0.72 17.60
N ALA A 305 -6.35 -1.95 17.05
CA ALA A 305 -7.15 -2.27 15.89
C ALA A 305 -8.23 -3.32 16.23
N VAL A 306 -9.46 -3.12 15.75
CA VAL A 306 -10.58 -4.05 15.95
C VAL A 306 -11.35 -4.27 14.64
N ASN A 307 -11.76 -5.49 14.37
CA ASN A 307 -12.56 -5.83 13.18
C ASN A 307 -14.07 -5.80 13.46
N GLY A 308 -14.49 -4.88 14.32
CA GLY A 308 -15.89 -4.67 14.68
C GLY A 308 -16.20 -3.21 14.96
N LYS A 309 -17.47 -2.94 15.26
CA LYS A 309 -17.98 -1.60 15.58
C LYS A 309 -17.69 -1.26 17.03
N VAL A 310 -17.01 -0.13 17.26
CA VAL A 310 -16.75 0.39 18.62
C VAL A 310 -18.01 1.05 19.16
N ASP A 311 -18.57 0.49 20.21
CA ASP A 311 -19.71 1.01 20.95
C ASP A 311 -19.29 1.97 22.10
N LYS A 312 -20.27 2.53 22.78
CA LYS A 312 -20.07 3.46 23.89
C LYS A 312 -19.22 2.86 25.01
N GLU A 313 -19.54 1.63 25.45
CA GLU A 313 -18.88 0.97 26.58
C GLU A 313 -17.40 0.71 26.26
N THR A 314 -17.12 0.23 25.06
CA THR A 314 -15.75 0.05 24.54
C THR A 314 -15.00 1.38 24.50
N ALA A 315 -15.65 2.43 24.00
CA ALA A 315 -15.06 3.76 23.91
C ALA A 315 -14.72 4.34 25.30
N GLU A 316 -15.59 4.17 26.30
CA GLU A 316 -15.32 4.58 27.68
C GLU A 316 -14.09 3.88 28.27
N LYS A 317 -13.95 2.58 28.02
CA LYS A 317 -12.79 1.81 28.47
C LYS A 317 -11.51 2.22 27.69
N MET A 318 -11.56 2.42 26.37
CA MET A 318 -10.44 2.93 25.57
C MET A 318 -10.05 4.35 25.98
N TYR A 319 -11.02 5.17 26.36
CA TYR A 319 -10.78 6.53 26.82
C TYR A 319 -10.02 6.58 28.16
N SER A 320 -10.13 5.56 28.99
CA SER A 320 -9.51 5.52 30.33
C SER A 320 -7.98 5.49 30.31
N ILE A 321 -7.37 5.07 29.19
CA ILE A 321 -5.90 5.04 29.00
C ILE A 321 -5.45 5.93 27.86
N PHE A 322 -4.16 6.22 27.79
CA PHE A 322 -3.58 6.91 26.63
C PHE A 322 -3.36 5.91 25.50
N LEU A 323 -4.02 6.14 24.37
CA LEU A 323 -3.80 5.45 23.09
C LEU A 323 -3.39 6.48 22.04
N GLU A 324 -2.50 6.08 21.13
CA GLU A 324 -2.08 6.91 20.00
C GLU A 324 -3.10 6.86 18.84
N ILE A 325 -3.58 5.66 18.51
CA ILE A 325 -4.48 5.41 17.39
C ILE A 325 -5.49 4.32 17.74
N ILE A 326 -6.72 4.51 17.28
CA ILE A 326 -7.75 3.48 17.24
C ILE A 326 -8.18 3.28 15.78
N LEU A 327 -8.14 2.03 15.34
CA LEU A 327 -8.55 1.56 14.00
C LEU A 327 -9.73 0.62 14.20
N ALA A 328 -10.88 0.89 13.58
CA ALA A 328 -12.05 0.02 13.67
C ALA A 328 -12.85 0.03 12.36
N THR A 329 -13.65 -1.01 12.13
CA THR A 329 -14.48 -1.07 10.94
C THR A 329 -15.65 -0.10 10.99
N ASP A 330 -16.12 0.25 12.21
CA ASP A 330 -17.15 1.28 12.42
C ASP A 330 -17.14 1.81 13.86
N TYR A 331 -17.91 2.87 14.12
CA TYR A 331 -18.07 3.51 15.42
C TYR A 331 -19.52 3.95 15.61
N ASP A 332 -20.03 3.83 16.85
CA ASP A 332 -21.26 4.49 17.24
C ASP A 332 -21.03 6.00 17.46
N ASP A 333 -22.05 6.82 17.25
CA ASP A 333 -21.98 8.28 17.46
C ASP A 333 -21.56 8.61 18.90
N GLU A 334 -22.14 7.91 19.89
CA GLU A 334 -21.77 8.08 21.32
C GLU A 334 -20.31 7.70 21.58
N ALA A 335 -19.78 6.70 20.88
CA ALA A 335 -18.37 6.31 20.98
C ALA A 335 -17.46 7.42 20.46
N LEU A 336 -17.79 7.99 19.30
CA LEU A 336 -17.05 9.14 18.74
C LEU A 336 -17.11 10.36 19.64
N GLU A 337 -18.27 10.69 20.23
CA GLU A 337 -18.40 11.79 21.20
C GLU A 337 -17.47 11.63 22.41
N ILE A 338 -17.23 10.40 22.86
CA ILE A 338 -16.32 10.12 23.97
C ILE A 338 -14.87 10.24 23.53
N LEU A 339 -14.49 9.53 22.47
CA LEU A 339 -13.10 9.40 22.04
C LEU A 339 -12.51 10.71 21.50
N THR A 340 -13.33 11.53 20.82
CA THR A 340 -12.90 12.82 20.24
C THR A 340 -12.59 13.89 21.30
N LYS A 341 -12.98 13.70 22.57
CA LYS A 341 -12.54 14.55 23.69
C LYS A 341 -11.02 14.52 23.88
N LYS A 342 -10.34 13.46 23.45
CA LYS A 342 -8.87 13.37 23.39
C LYS A 342 -8.35 13.99 22.10
N LYS A 343 -8.06 15.27 22.09
CA LYS A 343 -7.68 16.08 20.92
C LYS A 343 -6.60 15.47 20.01
N ASN A 344 -5.69 14.69 20.57
CA ASN A 344 -4.56 14.11 19.79
C ASN A 344 -4.76 12.64 19.42
N LEU A 345 -5.82 11.98 19.90
CA LEU A 345 -6.15 10.59 19.56
C LEU A 345 -6.54 10.52 18.09
N ARG A 346 -5.89 9.67 17.36
CA ARG A 346 -6.22 9.41 15.94
C ARG A 346 -7.26 8.32 15.87
N ILE A 347 -8.34 8.57 15.15
CA ILE A 347 -9.44 7.63 14.97
C ILE A 347 -9.63 7.41 13.48
N TYR A 348 -9.53 6.15 13.06
CA TYR A 348 -9.67 5.77 11.66
C TYR A 348 -10.75 4.71 11.49
N LYS A 349 -11.59 4.90 10.47
CA LYS A 349 -12.53 3.88 9.99
C LYS A 349 -11.85 3.08 8.90
N LEU A 350 -11.76 1.76 9.07
CA LEU A 350 -11.13 0.83 8.15
C LEU A 350 -12.03 0.56 6.94
N SER A 351 -11.42 0.21 5.81
CA SER A 351 -12.09 -0.41 4.67
C SER A 351 -12.50 -1.86 5.00
N GLU A 352 -13.17 -2.51 4.06
CA GLU A 352 -13.57 -3.91 4.21
C GLU A 352 -12.36 -4.86 4.19
N LYS A 353 -12.49 -5.99 4.91
CA LYS A 353 -11.57 -7.09 4.84
C LYS A 353 -11.73 -7.81 3.48
N ASN A 354 -10.61 -8.19 2.88
CA ASN A 354 -10.57 -9.10 1.73
C ASN A 354 -9.36 -10.04 1.86
N ASN A 355 -9.14 -10.91 0.88
CA ASN A 355 -8.03 -11.88 0.89
C ASN A 355 -6.91 -11.50 -0.08
N ASN A 356 -6.84 -10.23 -0.48
CA ASN A 356 -5.79 -9.77 -1.38
C ASN A 356 -4.55 -9.40 -0.57
N HIS A 357 -3.43 -9.97 -0.95
CA HIS A 357 -2.10 -9.66 -0.42
C HIS A 357 -1.16 -9.36 -1.58
N GLU A 358 -0.38 -8.31 -1.43
CA GLU A 358 0.69 -7.99 -2.37
C GLU A 358 2.02 -8.61 -1.91
N GLN A 359 3.00 -8.65 -2.83
CA GLN A 359 4.33 -9.12 -2.48
C GLN A 359 4.99 -8.18 -1.47
N GLN A 360 5.69 -8.75 -0.51
CA GLN A 360 6.46 -8.00 0.47
C GLN A 360 7.80 -7.57 -0.10
N ILE A 361 8.11 -6.29 0.06
CA ILE A 361 9.37 -5.68 -0.41
C ILE A 361 10.16 -5.19 0.79
N LYS A 362 11.41 -5.62 0.88
CA LYS A 362 12.32 -5.23 1.95
C LYS A 362 13.59 -4.61 1.39
N SER A 363 13.89 -3.38 1.81
CA SER A 363 15.16 -2.74 1.47
C SER A 363 16.34 -3.45 2.12
N VAL A 364 17.39 -3.71 1.35
CA VAL A 364 18.68 -4.21 1.81
C VAL A 364 19.78 -3.35 1.23
N ARG A 365 21.00 -3.48 1.77
CA ARG A 365 22.13 -2.68 1.26
C ARG A 365 22.40 -3.01 -0.23
N GLY A 366 22.17 -2.04 -1.08
CA GLY A 366 22.38 -2.14 -2.52
C GLY A 366 21.26 -2.76 -3.35
N GLY A 367 20.09 -3.04 -2.74
CA GLY A 367 18.96 -3.63 -3.46
C GLY A 367 17.71 -3.80 -2.62
N ILE A 368 16.84 -4.65 -3.10
CA ILE A 368 15.60 -5.07 -2.41
C ILE A 368 15.47 -6.59 -2.45
N LEU A 369 14.79 -7.13 -1.46
CA LEU A 369 14.26 -8.50 -1.47
C LEU A 369 12.76 -8.42 -1.72
N VAL A 370 12.27 -9.32 -2.55
CA VAL A 370 10.83 -9.47 -2.84
C VAL A 370 10.44 -10.90 -2.50
N GLN A 371 9.35 -11.08 -1.79
CA GLN A 371 8.81 -12.39 -1.44
C GLN A 371 7.29 -12.35 -1.43
N ASP A 372 6.67 -13.51 -1.55
CA ASP A 372 5.24 -13.64 -1.37
C ASP A 372 4.84 -13.41 0.09
N PHE A 373 3.60 -13.04 0.30
CA PHE A 373 3.03 -12.89 1.64
C PHE A 373 2.98 -14.26 2.34
N ASN A 374 3.20 -14.27 3.67
CA ASN A 374 3.14 -15.47 4.48
C ASN A 374 1.69 -15.78 4.87
N ASP A 375 0.88 -16.24 3.91
CA ASP A 375 -0.55 -16.51 4.05
C ASP A 375 -0.88 -17.88 4.63
N LYS A 376 0.04 -18.84 4.52
CA LYS A 376 -0.16 -20.22 4.96
C LYS A 376 0.15 -20.37 6.44
N LEU A 377 -0.78 -20.97 7.20
CA LEU A 377 -0.63 -21.13 8.65
C LEU A 377 0.05 -22.45 9.06
N ALA A 378 -0.34 -23.55 8.44
CA ALA A 378 0.21 -24.89 8.66
C ALA A 378 0.03 -25.74 7.40
N ASP A 379 0.88 -26.75 7.18
CA ASP A 379 0.62 -27.79 6.18
C ASP A 379 -0.31 -28.87 6.74
N GLU A 380 0.00 -29.31 7.96
CA GLU A 380 -0.75 -30.29 8.73
C GLU A 380 -0.46 -30.08 10.22
N TYR A 381 -1.31 -30.64 11.07
CA TYR A 381 -1.08 -30.65 12.52
C TYR A 381 -0.75 -32.09 12.95
N GLU A 382 0.55 -32.40 13.03
CA GLU A 382 1.05 -33.71 13.45
C GLU A 382 1.26 -33.75 14.96
N SER A 383 0.48 -34.54 15.67
CA SER A 383 0.67 -34.74 17.12
C SER A 383 1.78 -35.77 17.37
N VAL A 384 2.94 -35.30 17.85
CA VAL A 384 4.18 -36.08 17.98
C VAL A 384 4.44 -36.64 19.38
N THR A 385 3.63 -36.30 20.39
CA THR A 385 3.74 -36.77 21.77
C THR A 385 2.67 -37.80 22.12
N GLU A 386 2.87 -38.51 23.25
CA GLU A 386 1.88 -39.44 23.81
C GLU A 386 0.58 -38.71 24.17
N LYS A 387 0.70 -37.61 24.91
CA LYS A 387 -0.45 -36.73 25.22
C LYS A 387 -0.89 -36.00 23.95
N LYS A 388 -2.18 -36.01 23.70
CA LYS A 388 -2.79 -35.32 22.55
C LYS A 388 -3.46 -34.03 23.01
N VAL A 389 -3.59 -33.09 22.07
CA VAL A 389 -4.35 -31.84 22.29
C VAL A 389 -5.84 -32.12 22.23
N ASP A 390 -6.61 -31.39 23.02
CA ASP A 390 -8.06 -31.30 22.91
C ASP A 390 -8.50 -30.22 21.93
N GLU A 391 -9.82 -30.11 21.68
CA GLU A 391 -10.37 -29.13 20.74
C GLU A 391 -10.11 -27.67 21.14
N THR A 392 -10.06 -27.37 22.44
CA THR A 392 -9.78 -26.03 22.92
C THR A 392 -8.32 -25.66 22.70
N GLN A 393 -7.42 -26.60 23.02
CA GLN A 393 -5.99 -26.43 22.77
C GLN A 393 -5.70 -26.33 21.28
N GLN A 394 -6.42 -27.05 20.40
CA GLN A 394 -6.27 -26.94 18.96
C GLN A 394 -6.66 -25.51 18.48
N ARG A 395 -7.75 -24.94 18.96
CA ARG A 395 -8.11 -23.54 18.66
C ARG A 395 -7.06 -22.56 19.14
N ASP A 396 -6.51 -22.77 20.32
CA ASP A 396 -5.43 -21.92 20.86
C ASP A 396 -4.12 -22.10 20.08
N ILE A 397 -3.83 -23.28 19.54
CA ILE A 397 -2.70 -23.51 18.61
C ILE A 397 -2.85 -22.64 17.36
N GLU A 398 -4.02 -22.68 16.72
CA GLU A 398 -4.28 -21.89 15.50
C GLU A 398 -4.22 -20.38 15.78
N PHE A 399 -4.84 -19.94 16.88
CA PHE A 399 -4.74 -18.56 17.34
C PHE A 399 -3.28 -18.15 17.60
N GLY A 400 -2.53 -18.99 18.30
CA GLY A 400 -1.11 -18.74 18.62
C GLY A 400 -0.24 -18.64 17.37
N LEU A 401 -0.46 -19.50 16.37
CA LEU A 401 0.24 -19.44 15.08
C LEU A 401 -0.11 -18.18 14.29
N LYS A 402 -1.38 -17.78 14.25
CA LYS A 402 -1.84 -16.51 13.64
C LYS A 402 -1.11 -15.31 14.24
N VAL A 403 -0.89 -15.30 15.55
CA VAL A 403 -0.19 -14.19 16.23
C VAL A 403 1.32 -14.29 16.07
N VAL A 404 1.92 -15.47 16.33
CA VAL A 404 3.38 -15.62 16.38
C VAL A 404 4.06 -15.33 15.04
N LYS A 405 3.40 -15.60 13.91
CA LYS A 405 3.93 -15.29 12.57
C LYS A 405 4.10 -13.79 12.31
N HIS A 406 3.46 -12.94 13.13
CA HIS A 406 3.60 -11.49 13.07
C HIS A 406 4.53 -10.91 14.14
N VAL A 407 5.07 -11.73 15.03
CA VAL A 407 6.02 -11.34 16.07
C VAL A 407 7.46 -11.44 15.53
N LYS A 408 8.28 -10.45 15.85
CA LYS A 408 9.69 -10.43 15.43
C LYS A 408 10.48 -11.61 15.98
N SER A 409 11.18 -12.34 15.11
CA SER A 409 11.93 -13.56 15.44
C SER A 409 13.18 -13.30 16.32
N ASN A 410 13.62 -14.25 17.16
CA ASN A 410 12.91 -15.46 17.55
C ASN A 410 11.67 -15.09 18.35
N ALA A 411 10.53 -15.71 18.05
CA ALA A 411 9.25 -15.39 18.63
C ALA A 411 8.58 -16.56 19.35
N ILE A 412 8.04 -16.28 20.52
CA ILE A 412 7.18 -17.20 21.30
C ILE A 412 5.93 -16.44 21.73
N VAL A 413 4.77 -17.07 21.62
CA VAL A 413 3.50 -16.54 22.13
C VAL A 413 2.83 -17.59 23.02
N VAL A 414 2.45 -17.18 24.22
CA VAL A 414 1.66 -18.00 25.15
C VAL A 414 0.21 -17.58 25.04
N VAL A 415 -0.69 -18.55 24.85
CA VAL A 415 -2.10 -18.34 24.51
C VAL A 415 -2.99 -19.22 25.40
N LYS A 416 -4.14 -18.67 25.80
CA LYS A 416 -5.21 -19.45 26.39
C LYS A 416 -6.57 -18.85 26.08
N ASP A 417 -7.51 -19.70 25.69
CA ASP A 417 -8.89 -19.32 25.37
C ASP A 417 -8.99 -18.16 24.36
N GLY A 418 -8.15 -18.15 23.29
CA GLY A 418 -8.14 -17.10 22.27
C GLY A 418 -7.64 -15.74 22.77
N GLN A 419 -6.72 -15.72 23.74
CA GLN A 419 -6.07 -14.53 24.28
C GLN A 419 -4.57 -14.77 24.44
N THR A 420 -3.74 -13.81 24.04
CA THR A 420 -2.30 -13.81 24.37
C THR A 420 -2.10 -13.55 25.87
N LEU A 421 -1.20 -14.30 26.48
CA LEU A 421 -0.84 -14.14 27.89
C LEU A 421 0.59 -13.65 28.08
N GLY A 422 1.45 -13.91 27.11
CA GLY A 422 2.83 -13.47 27.11
C GLY A 422 3.45 -13.62 25.74
N ILE A 423 4.31 -12.66 25.36
CA ILE A 423 4.95 -12.57 24.07
C ILE A 423 6.44 -12.30 24.23
N GLY A 424 7.27 -13.24 23.76
CA GLY A 424 8.71 -13.05 23.62
C GLY A 424 9.04 -12.72 22.17
N ALA A 425 9.60 -11.53 21.92
CA ALA A 425 9.88 -11.02 20.59
C ALA A 425 11.35 -10.64 20.40
N GLY A 426 11.89 -10.85 19.19
CA GLY A 426 13.15 -10.28 18.75
C GLY A 426 14.40 -10.79 19.47
N GLN A 427 14.39 -12.02 19.99
CA GLN A 427 15.50 -12.56 20.75
C GLN A 427 16.49 -13.32 19.86
N MET A 428 17.81 -13.23 20.17
CA MET A 428 18.84 -13.94 19.43
C MET A 428 18.82 -15.45 19.66
N ASN A 429 18.18 -15.93 20.73
CA ASN A 429 18.02 -17.35 21.00
C ASN A 429 16.58 -17.69 21.40
N ARG A 430 16.17 -18.91 21.08
CA ARG A 430 14.81 -19.42 21.32
C ARG A 430 14.43 -19.44 22.79
N VAL A 431 15.32 -19.96 23.63
CA VAL A 431 15.08 -20.09 25.07
C VAL A 431 14.90 -18.74 25.76
N GLY A 432 15.59 -17.70 25.30
CA GLY A 432 15.39 -16.33 25.80
C GLY A 432 14.00 -15.79 25.49
N SER A 433 13.52 -15.99 24.25
CA SER A 433 12.15 -15.63 23.87
C SER A 433 11.11 -16.40 24.69
N CYS A 434 11.36 -17.71 24.88
CA CYS A 434 10.48 -18.56 25.71
C CYS A 434 10.37 -18.06 27.14
N LYS A 435 11.49 -17.72 27.79
CA LYS A 435 11.51 -17.17 29.16
C LYS A 435 10.72 -15.88 29.26
N ILE A 436 10.93 -14.93 28.35
CA ILE A 436 10.22 -13.64 28.36
C ILE A 436 8.71 -13.87 28.26
N ALA A 437 8.25 -14.71 27.31
CA ALA A 437 6.83 -15.00 27.15
C ALA A 437 6.20 -15.67 28.40
N LEU A 438 6.92 -16.63 28.99
CA LEU A 438 6.46 -17.36 30.17
C LEU A 438 6.47 -16.50 31.44
N GLU A 439 7.49 -15.67 31.63
CA GLU A 439 7.57 -14.73 32.75
C GLU A 439 6.44 -13.70 32.68
N GLN A 440 6.11 -13.18 31.48
CA GLN A 440 4.98 -12.28 31.27
C GLN A 440 3.64 -12.98 31.56
N ALA A 441 3.46 -14.21 31.09
CA ALA A 441 2.25 -14.99 31.34
C ALA A 441 2.08 -15.36 32.83
N GLY A 442 3.18 -15.57 33.55
CA GLY A 442 3.19 -15.93 34.96
C GLY A 442 2.32 -17.14 35.29
N GLU A 443 1.53 -17.06 36.36
CA GLU A 443 0.63 -18.16 36.77
C GLU A 443 -0.47 -18.48 35.73
N LYS A 444 -0.81 -17.53 34.84
CA LYS A 444 -1.78 -17.76 33.76
C LYS A 444 -1.26 -18.75 32.71
N ALA A 445 0.07 -19.01 32.66
CA ALA A 445 0.67 -20.00 31.78
C ALA A 445 0.17 -21.44 32.04
N ARG A 446 -0.32 -21.73 33.25
CA ARG A 446 -0.84 -23.06 33.59
C ARG A 446 -2.02 -23.46 32.71
N GLY A 447 -1.84 -24.57 31.99
CA GLY A 447 -2.85 -25.08 31.07
C GLY A 447 -2.93 -24.32 29.75
N ALA A 448 -2.06 -23.34 29.51
CA ALA A 448 -2.00 -22.59 28.25
C ALA A 448 -1.27 -23.36 27.14
N VAL A 449 -1.37 -22.83 25.92
CA VAL A 449 -0.63 -23.27 24.73
C VAL A 449 0.54 -22.33 24.48
N LEU A 450 1.68 -22.87 24.07
CA LEU A 450 2.85 -22.11 23.63
C LEU A 450 3.08 -22.32 22.13
N ALA A 451 3.03 -21.22 21.36
CA ALA A 451 3.31 -21.21 19.92
C ALA A 451 4.69 -20.63 19.63
N SER A 452 5.44 -21.29 18.75
CA SER A 452 6.77 -20.89 18.33
C SER A 452 6.83 -20.64 16.82
N ASP A 453 7.52 -19.57 16.41
CA ASP A 453 7.71 -19.23 14.99
C ASP A 453 8.65 -20.18 14.24
N ALA A 454 9.47 -20.98 14.97
CA ALA A 454 10.38 -21.99 14.40
C ALA A 454 10.61 -23.16 15.39
N PHE A 455 11.35 -24.18 14.93
CA PHE A 455 11.63 -25.36 15.72
C PHE A 455 12.47 -25.06 16.97
N PHE A 456 12.37 -25.94 17.96
CA PHE A 456 13.24 -25.93 19.13
C PHE A 456 14.58 -26.56 18.78
N PRO A 457 15.70 -25.81 18.90
CA PRO A 457 17.02 -26.41 18.62
C PRO A 457 17.48 -27.39 19.68
N MET A 458 16.95 -27.32 20.91
CA MET A 458 17.28 -28.13 22.08
C MET A 458 16.03 -28.29 22.95
N ARG A 459 16.07 -29.28 23.87
CA ARG A 459 14.96 -29.55 24.78
C ARG A 459 14.69 -28.47 25.84
N ASP A 460 15.60 -27.52 26.03
CA ASP A 460 15.57 -26.51 27.09
C ASP A 460 14.28 -25.64 27.04
N SER A 461 13.80 -25.30 25.86
CA SER A 461 12.57 -24.54 25.70
C SER A 461 11.33 -25.37 26.09
N ALA A 462 11.31 -26.66 25.77
CA ALA A 462 10.24 -27.57 26.16
C ALA A 462 10.25 -27.81 27.68
N ASP A 463 11.44 -27.98 28.28
CA ASP A 463 11.62 -28.17 29.73
C ASP A 463 11.09 -26.96 30.50
N ILE A 464 11.47 -25.73 30.11
CA ILE A 464 11.00 -24.49 30.77
C ILE A 464 9.50 -24.30 30.60
N ALA A 465 8.96 -24.53 29.38
CA ALA A 465 7.53 -24.43 29.13
C ALA A 465 6.72 -25.36 30.05
N ALA A 466 7.17 -26.59 30.19
CA ALA A 466 6.57 -27.58 31.10
C ALA A 466 6.65 -27.16 32.57
N ASP A 467 7.76 -26.57 33.02
CA ASP A 467 7.93 -26.09 34.40
C ASP A 467 6.95 -24.95 34.75
N TYR A 468 6.57 -24.13 33.75
CA TYR A 468 5.49 -23.11 33.89
C TYR A 468 4.07 -23.70 33.77
N GLY A 469 3.97 -25.01 33.51
CA GLY A 469 2.68 -25.71 33.43
C GLY A 469 1.96 -25.54 32.07
N ILE A 470 2.69 -25.27 30.99
CA ILE A 470 2.15 -25.27 29.62
C ILE A 470 1.56 -26.65 29.32
N ALA A 471 0.35 -26.67 28.76
CA ALA A 471 -0.37 -27.91 28.47
C ALA A 471 -0.06 -28.45 27.06
N ALA A 472 0.20 -27.55 26.09
CA ALA A 472 0.54 -27.94 24.72
C ALA A 472 1.52 -26.94 24.09
N ILE A 473 2.36 -27.44 23.17
CA ILE A 473 3.34 -26.67 22.40
C ILE A 473 3.07 -26.89 20.93
N VAL A 474 3.09 -25.83 20.13
CA VAL A 474 3.14 -25.92 18.68
C VAL A 474 4.42 -25.31 18.13
N GLN A 475 5.06 -26.02 17.23
CA GLN A 475 6.25 -25.63 16.49
C GLN A 475 6.30 -26.34 15.12
N PRO A 476 7.10 -25.88 14.15
CA PRO A 476 7.12 -26.52 12.82
C PRO A 476 7.78 -27.90 12.79
N GLY A 477 8.65 -28.25 13.74
CA GLY A 477 9.54 -29.42 13.61
C GLY A 477 10.69 -29.18 12.64
N GLY A 478 11.51 -30.20 12.40
CA GLY A 478 12.63 -30.14 11.44
C GLY A 478 14.00 -29.92 12.07
N SER A 479 14.12 -29.95 13.40
CA SER A 479 15.41 -29.98 14.11
C SER A 479 15.97 -31.41 14.08
N ILE A 480 17.31 -31.53 13.99
CA ILE A 480 17.99 -32.81 14.20
C ILE A 480 17.73 -33.37 15.62
N ARG A 481 17.37 -32.49 16.56
CA ARG A 481 17.08 -32.80 17.97
C ARG A 481 15.62 -32.76 18.33
N ASP A 482 14.72 -32.88 17.38
CA ASP A 482 13.27 -32.89 17.65
C ASP A 482 12.89 -33.95 18.67
N GLN A 483 13.55 -35.14 18.62
CA GLN A 483 13.28 -36.22 19.55
C GLN A 483 13.57 -35.81 21.01
N GLU A 484 14.62 -35.01 21.28
CA GLU A 484 14.95 -34.55 22.64
C GLU A 484 13.81 -33.66 23.20
N SER A 485 13.18 -32.82 22.34
CA SER A 485 12.04 -31.97 22.73
C SER A 485 10.76 -32.78 22.93
N ILE A 486 10.54 -33.80 22.10
CA ILE A 486 9.41 -34.75 22.22
C ILE A 486 9.53 -35.53 23.52
N ASP A 487 10.72 -36.05 23.82
CA ASP A 487 11.01 -36.81 25.06
C ASP A 487 10.77 -35.92 26.29
N ALA A 488 11.25 -34.66 26.29
CA ALA A 488 11.00 -33.70 27.37
C ALA A 488 9.51 -33.46 27.61
N CYS A 489 8.74 -33.33 26.52
CA CYS A 489 7.29 -33.18 26.60
C CYS A 489 6.60 -34.43 27.16
N ASN A 490 6.99 -35.64 26.70
CA ASN A 490 6.44 -36.90 27.20
C ASN A 490 6.76 -37.11 28.67
N GLU A 491 8.01 -36.86 29.11
CA GLU A 491 8.44 -36.95 30.52
C GLU A 491 7.58 -36.07 31.45
N LYS A 492 7.14 -34.91 30.97
CA LYS A 492 6.40 -33.90 31.77
C LYS A 492 4.90 -33.84 31.46
N GLY A 493 4.41 -34.70 30.57
CA GLY A 493 2.97 -34.76 30.20
C GLY A 493 2.47 -33.53 29.45
N VAL A 494 3.30 -32.94 28.61
CA VAL A 494 2.95 -31.81 27.71
C VAL A 494 2.64 -32.36 26.31
N ALA A 495 1.58 -31.90 25.65
CA ALA A 495 1.32 -32.24 24.25
C ALA A 495 2.23 -31.42 23.33
N MET A 496 2.69 -32.02 22.23
CA MET A 496 3.42 -31.30 21.19
C MET A 496 2.84 -31.59 19.82
N VAL A 497 2.68 -30.52 19.03
CA VAL A 497 2.15 -30.57 17.66
C VAL A 497 3.14 -29.91 16.72
N PHE A 498 3.42 -30.55 15.59
CA PHE A 498 4.20 -29.99 14.49
C PHE A 498 3.27 -29.38 13.43
N SER A 499 3.48 -28.09 13.10
CA SER A 499 2.73 -27.36 12.06
C SER A 499 3.36 -27.47 10.67
N LYS A 500 4.59 -28.01 10.58
CA LYS A 500 5.40 -28.17 9.36
C LYS A 500 5.76 -26.85 8.64
N ILE A 501 5.27 -25.71 9.06
CA ILE A 501 5.57 -24.40 8.48
C ILE A 501 6.28 -23.51 9.51
N ARG A 502 7.37 -22.89 9.09
CA ARG A 502 8.14 -21.91 9.85
C ARG A 502 7.63 -20.49 9.52
N HIS A 503 7.57 -19.62 10.53
CA HIS A 503 7.03 -18.25 10.42
C HIS A 503 8.02 -17.16 10.82
N PHE A 504 9.24 -17.17 10.30
CA PHE A 504 10.20 -16.12 10.60
C PHE A 504 9.75 -14.74 10.10
N LYS A 505 9.89 -13.73 10.97
CA LYS A 505 9.71 -12.30 10.66
C LYS A 505 10.90 -11.51 11.21
N HIS A 506 11.72 -10.95 10.33
CA HIS A 506 12.93 -10.19 10.68
C HIS A 506 12.77 -8.69 10.45
#